data_3f7bae4aa6bc5d99cf4c13c54f44fc2a
#
_entry.id   3f7bae4aa6bc5d99cf4c13c54f44fc2a
#
_cell.length_a   1.000
_cell.length_b   1.000
_cell.length_c   1.000
_cell.angle_alpha   90.00
_cell.angle_beta   90.00
_cell.angle_gamma   90.00
#
_symmetry.space_group_name_H-M   'P 1'
#
loop_
_entity.id
_entity.type
_entity.pdbx_description
1 polymer ?
#
loop_
_entity_poly.entity_id
_entity_poly.type
_entity_poly.pdbx_seq_one_letter_code
_entity_poly.pdbx_strand_id
1 'polypeptide(L)'
;MKFLQKLGKALMLPVAVLPICGILMGIGYRLCPATMQGGDISGVVNLIGLFLVKAGSALIDNMAILFAIGVGVGMSEKNDGTGGIAALASWLMITTLLSTGVVTTLIPSIAESATKTLAFDKIQNPFIGILAGIIGSTCYNRFKGTKLPDWLSFFSGKRCVAIVSGVVSIVVSAVLLLVWPLLFGALVAIGKSIVSLDVVGAGIYAFLNRLLIPTGLHHALNNVFWFDTIGLGDLKHFWAGETSADVTWSLGMYMSGFFPCMMFGIPGAALAMVRCAKPAKKKAAIGLVASAAVCAFICGVTEPFEFGFMFLAPALYVIYALLYGIFTMITVALGFRAGFSFSAGAMDLLFSSSLPAAQKTWLIIPLGIAAFLVFYFVFLFAIKKWDLKTPGREDDDLEAEKKVELASDDYTAIAAKILEGCGGKENITSIDNCVTRLRLEVKDITAVNDKVIKSAGVAGVIKPGKTSVQVIVGTKVQFVADAFSKLCE
;
A
#
# COMPACT_ATOMS: atom_id res chain seq x y z
N MET A 1 2.80 -3.30 16.87
CA MET A 1 3.67 -3.48 15.69
C MET A 1 3.23 -4.61 14.78
N LYS A 2 3.00 -5.87 15.26
CA LYS A 2 2.58 -7.01 14.40
C LYS A 2 1.32 -6.74 13.54
N PHE A 3 0.30 -6.06 14.10
CA PHE A 3 -0.92 -5.71 13.35
C PHE A 3 -0.65 -4.79 12.17
N LEU A 4 0.10 -3.69 12.36
CA LEU A 4 0.43 -2.75 11.29
C LEU A 4 1.31 -3.38 10.21
N GLN A 5 2.25 -4.26 10.59
CA GLN A 5 3.06 -5.02 9.64
C GLN A 5 2.20 -5.96 8.79
N LYS A 6 1.21 -6.64 9.41
CA LYS A 6 0.28 -7.52 8.69
C LYS A 6 -0.63 -6.72 7.75
N LEU A 7 -1.13 -5.57 8.22
CA LEU A 7 -1.92 -4.65 7.40
C LEU A 7 -1.12 -4.12 6.21
N GLY A 8 0.12 -3.64 6.43
CA GLY A 8 1.00 -3.19 5.36
C GLY A 8 1.26 -4.28 4.31
N LYS A 9 1.52 -5.53 4.74
CA LYS A 9 1.67 -6.67 3.83
C LYS A 9 0.38 -6.95 3.04
N ALA A 10 -0.78 -6.86 3.67
CA ALA A 10 -2.07 -7.07 3.01
C ALA A 10 -2.39 -5.99 1.96
N LEU A 11 -1.91 -4.75 2.18
CA LEU A 11 -2.07 -3.64 1.24
C LEU A 11 -1.17 -3.74 -0.01
N MET A 12 -0.08 -4.52 0.04
CA MET A 12 0.85 -4.63 -1.10
C MET A 12 0.19 -5.24 -2.35
N LEU A 13 -0.71 -6.21 -2.19
CA LEU A 13 -1.34 -6.86 -3.34
C LEU A 13 -2.28 -5.94 -4.12
N PRO A 14 -3.23 -5.21 -3.49
CA PRO A 14 -4.03 -4.21 -4.19
C PRO A 14 -3.20 -3.10 -4.84
N VAL A 15 -2.14 -2.62 -4.17
CA VAL A 15 -1.26 -1.58 -4.69
C VAL A 15 -0.46 -2.06 -5.91
N ALA A 16 -0.11 -3.34 -5.99
CA ALA A 16 0.68 -3.88 -7.10
C ALA A 16 -0.02 -3.78 -8.49
N VAL A 17 -1.34 -3.57 -8.52
CA VAL A 17 -2.11 -3.39 -9.77
C VAL A 17 -2.03 -1.95 -10.29
N LEU A 18 -1.78 -0.97 -9.42
CA LEU A 18 -1.87 0.46 -9.74
C LEU A 18 -0.86 0.97 -10.78
N PRO A 19 0.39 0.46 -10.86
CA PRO A 19 1.35 0.91 -11.88
C PRO A 19 0.86 0.77 -13.31
N ILE A 20 0.16 -0.33 -13.62
CA ILE A 20 -0.40 -0.52 -14.97
C ILE A 20 -1.50 0.50 -15.27
N CYS A 21 -2.26 0.91 -14.27
CA CYS A 21 -3.32 1.91 -14.41
C CYS A 21 -2.72 3.27 -14.79
N GLY A 22 -1.67 3.71 -14.09
CA GLY A 22 -0.98 4.96 -14.41
C GLY A 22 -0.39 4.96 -15.82
N ILE A 23 0.23 3.86 -16.25
CA ILE A 23 0.76 3.72 -17.60
C ILE A 23 -0.36 3.83 -18.65
N LEU A 24 -1.44 3.06 -18.47
CA LEU A 24 -2.59 3.07 -19.40
C LEU A 24 -3.23 4.45 -19.49
N MET A 25 -3.46 5.11 -18.35
CA MET A 25 -4.03 6.46 -18.33
C MET A 25 -3.09 7.50 -18.94
N GLY A 26 -1.80 7.48 -18.61
CA GLY A 26 -0.82 8.41 -19.16
C GLY A 26 -0.71 8.30 -20.68
N ILE A 27 -0.62 7.08 -21.23
CA ILE A 27 -0.65 6.84 -22.69
C ILE A 27 -2.00 7.32 -23.26
N GLY A 28 -3.10 6.97 -22.61
CA GLY A 28 -4.45 7.32 -23.06
C GLY A 28 -4.68 8.83 -23.12
N TYR A 29 -4.26 9.59 -22.12
CA TYR A 29 -4.33 11.07 -22.12
C TYR A 29 -3.44 11.69 -23.21
N ARG A 30 -2.30 11.06 -23.51
CA ARG A 30 -1.43 11.53 -24.61
C ARG A 30 -2.07 11.29 -25.99
N LEU A 31 -2.77 10.17 -26.18
CA LEU A 31 -3.43 9.83 -27.45
C LEU A 31 -4.75 10.55 -27.61
N CYS A 32 -5.49 10.80 -26.53
CA CYS A 32 -6.77 11.48 -26.53
C CYS A 32 -6.83 12.55 -25.41
N PRO A 33 -6.21 13.71 -25.57
CA PRO A 33 -6.28 14.82 -24.60
C PRO A 33 -7.72 15.26 -24.31
N ALA A 34 -8.63 15.12 -25.27
CA ALA A 34 -10.04 15.47 -25.13
C ALA A 34 -10.74 14.73 -23.97
N THR A 35 -10.23 13.60 -23.49
CA THR A 35 -10.77 12.88 -22.31
C THR A 35 -10.70 13.71 -21.02
N MET A 36 -9.76 14.64 -20.92
CA MET A 36 -9.59 15.52 -19.77
C MET A 36 -9.90 17.00 -20.11
N GLN A 37 -9.52 17.44 -21.29
CA GLN A 37 -9.65 18.83 -21.73
C GLN A 37 -11.02 19.14 -22.36
N GLY A 38 -11.80 18.09 -22.64
CA GLY A 38 -13.01 18.22 -23.46
C GLY A 38 -12.69 18.35 -24.94
N GLY A 39 -13.70 18.21 -25.80
CA GLY A 39 -13.57 18.32 -27.25
C GLY A 39 -14.00 17.03 -27.97
N ASP A 40 -13.65 16.96 -29.27
CA ASP A 40 -14.04 15.86 -30.13
C ASP A 40 -13.18 14.62 -29.86
N ILE A 41 -13.84 13.49 -29.63
CA ILE A 41 -13.21 12.17 -29.40
C ILE A 41 -13.28 11.29 -30.69
N SER A 42 -13.60 11.87 -31.82
CA SER A 42 -13.66 11.17 -33.10
C SER A 42 -12.25 10.73 -33.58
N GLY A 43 -12.22 9.67 -34.40
CA GLY A 43 -11.01 9.14 -34.97
C GLY A 43 -10.38 7.99 -34.15
N VAL A 44 -9.73 7.07 -34.87
CA VAL A 44 -9.24 5.80 -34.30
C VAL A 44 -8.24 6.02 -33.16
N VAL A 45 -7.34 7.00 -33.28
CA VAL A 45 -6.33 7.29 -32.26
C VAL A 45 -6.98 7.78 -30.97
N ASN A 46 -7.95 8.70 -31.06
CA ASN A 46 -8.70 9.19 -29.91
C ASN A 46 -9.52 8.09 -29.23
N LEU A 47 -10.15 7.19 -30.02
CA LEU A 47 -10.90 6.07 -29.48
C LEU A 47 -10.00 5.08 -28.75
N ILE A 48 -8.81 4.79 -29.28
CA ILE A 48 -7.82 3.96 -28.57
C ILE A 48 -7.39 4.67 -27.27
N GLY A 49 -7.10 5.98 -27.31
CA GLY A 49 -6.75 6.75 -26.14
C GLY A 49 -7.84 6.70 -25.05
N LEU A 50 -9.10 6.93 -25.44
CA LEU A 50 -10.27 6.82 -24.55
C LEU A 50 -10.37 5.41 -23.93
N PHE A 51 -10.20 4.37 -24.74
CA PHE A 51 -10.25 2.98 -24.25
C PHE A 51 -9.16 2.72 -23.18
N LEU A 52 -7.94 3.20 -23.41
CA LEU A 52 -6.83 3.05 -22.45
C LEU A 52 -7.09 3.84 -21.17
N VAL A 53 -7.61 5.07 -21.27
CA VAL A 53 -8.01 5.85 -20.08
C VAL A 53 -9.06 5.10 -19.28
N LYS A 54 -10.12 4.60 -19.92
CA LYS A 54 -11.19 3.87 -19.23
C LYS A 54 -10.69 2.57 -18.61
N ALA A 55 -9.77 1.85 -19.26
CA ALA A 55 -9.16 0.64 -18.72
C ALA A 55 -8.32 0.93 -17.46
N GLY A 56 -7.52 2.00 -17.48
CA GLY A 56 -6.73 2.42 -16.32
C GLY A 56 -7.60 2.98 -15.19
N SER A 57 -8.55 3.86 -15.49
CA SER A 57 -9.42 4.47 -14.48
C SER A 57 -10.33 3.44 -13.80
N ALA A 58 -10.74 2.38 -14.47
CA ALA A 58 -11.60 1.35 -13.89
C ALA A 58 -11.05 0.75 -12.59
N LEU A 59 -9.75 0.61 -12.47
CA LEU A 59 -9.11 0.09 -11.25
C LEU A 59 -8.86 1.18 -10.22
N ILE A 60 -8.49 2.39 -10.65
CA ILE A 60 -8.25 3.52 -9.76
C ILE A 60 -9.55 3.98 -9.11
N ASP A 61 -10.63 4.10 -9.89
CA ASP A 61 -11.94 4.51 -9.39
C ASP A 61 -12.52 3.48 -8.40
N ASN A 62 -12.14 2.21 -8.52
CA ASN A 62 -12.56 1.12 -7.65
C ASN A 62 -11.48 0.68 -6.64
N MET A 63 -10.46 1.50 -6.41
CA MET A 63 -9.35 1.19 -5.50
C MET A 63 -9.82 0.83 -4.09
N ALA A 64 -10.87 1.48 -3.58
CA ALA A 64 -11.44 1.18 -2.26
C ALA A 64 -11.94 -0.28 -2.14
N ILE A 65 -12.55 -0.81 -3.19
CA ILE A 65 -12.98 -2.22 -3.26
C ILE A 65 -11.78 -3.16 -3.25
N LEU A 66 -10.75 -2.83 -4.03
CA LEU A 66 -9.51 -3.61 -4.08
C LEU A 66 -8.84 -3.67 -2.71
N PHE A 67 -8.80 -2.56 -1.99
CA PHE A 67 -8.29 -2.53 -0.61
C PHE A 67 -9.16 -3.32 0.36
N ALA A 68 -10.50 -3.24 0.26
CA ALA A 68 -11.38 -4.02 1.11
C ALA A 68 -11.12 -5.53 0.96
N ILE A 69 -11.10 -6.02 -0.28
CA ILE A 69 -10.85 -7.43 -0.58
C ILE A 69 -9.42 -7.83 -0.19
N GLY A 70 -8.42 -7.04 -0.60
CA GLY A 70 -7.00 -7.33 -0.34
C GLY A 70 -6.68 -7.41 1.15
N VAL A 71 -7.19 -6.48 1.95
CA VAL A 71 -7.04 -6.48 3.42
C VAL A 71 -7.87 -7.61 4.03
N GLY A 72 -9.09 -7.85 3.55
CA GLY A 72 -9.96 -8.93 4.00
C GLY A 72 -9.31 -10.30 3.86
N VAL A 73 -8.67 -10.57 2.71
CA VAL A 73 -7.92 -11.83 2.47
C VAL A 73 -6.59 -11.81 3.22
N GLY A 74 -5.77 -10.78 3.04
CA GLY A 74 -4.40 -10.74 3.54
C GLY A 74 -4.28 -10.70 5.07
N MET A 75 -5.29 -10.19 5.78
CA MET A 75 -5.35 -10.22 7.24
C MET A 75 -6.08 -11.45 7.81
N SER A 76 -6.71 -12.27 6.97
CA SER A 76 -7.27 -13.55 7.37
C SER A 76 -6.14 -14.54 7.70
N GLU A 77 -6.35 -15.41 8.69
CA GLU A 77 -5.31 -16.37 9.16
C GLU A 77 -4.88 -17.36 8.08
N LYS A 78 -5.78 -17.74 7.19
CA LYS A 78 -5.53 -18.71 6.13
C LYS A 78 -5.49 -18.07 4.72
N ASN A 79 -5.39 -16.75 4.61
CA ASN A 79 -5.53 -16.02 3.35
C ASN A 79 -6.76 -16.47 2.52
N ASP A 80 -7.87 -16.71 3.21
CA ASP A 80 -9.08 -17.34 2.67
C ASP A 80 -9.97 -16.31 1.98
N GLY A 81 -10.49 -16.66 0.81
CA GLY A 81 -11.43 -15.85 0.05
C GLY A 81 -12.71 -15.46 0.82
N THR A 82 -13.11 -16.25 1.84
CA THR A 82 -14.23 -15.92 2.72
C THR A 82 -14.01 -14.58 3.43
N GLY A 83 -12.78 -14.29 3.87
CA GLY A 83 -12.43 -12.99 4.46
C GLY A 83 -12.59 -11.84 3.47
N GLY A 84 -12.24 -12.08 2.19
CA GLY A 84 -12.43 -11.10 1.11
C GLY A 84 -13.91 -10.84 0.79
N ILE A 85 -14.73 -11.89 0.72
CA ILE A 85 -16.19 -11.75 0.50
C ILE A 85 -16.84 -11.02 1.68
N ALA A 86 -16.47 -11.36 2.91
CA ALA A 86 -16.97 -10.68 4.10
C ALA A 86 -16.58 -9.20 4.13
N ALA A 87 -15.36 -8.87 3.70
CA ALA A 87 -14.89 -7.50 3.56
C ALA A 87 -15.64 -6.73 2.46
N LEU A 88 -15.86 -7.36 1.31
CA LEU A 88 -16.66 -6.77 0.22
C LEU A 88 -18.10 -6.50 0.68
N ALA A 89 -18.73 -7.47 1.37
CA ALA A 89 -20.07 -7.27 1.93
C ALA A 89 -20.10 -6.11 2.94
N SER A 90 -19.09 -6.03 3.82
CA SER A 90 -18.94 -4.92 4.76
C SER A 90 -18.82 -3.58 4.06
N TRP A 91 -17.99 -3.50 3.00
CA TRP A 91 -17.79 -2.28 2.22
C TRP A 91 -19.08 -1.85 1.53
N LEU A 92 -19.79 -2.76 0.86
CA LEU A 92 -21.07 -2.48 0.21
C LEU A 92 -22.10 -1.99 1.21
N MET A 93 -22.20 -2.63 2.39
CA MET A 93 -23.14 -2.21 3.41
C MET A 93 -22.83 -0.82 3.97
N ILE A 94 -21.57 -0.55 4.33
CA ILE A 94 -21.16 0.74 4.88
C ILE A 94 -21.41 1.85 3.84
N THR A 95 -20.98 1.69 2.61
CA THR A 95 -21.11 2.71 1.58
C THR A 95 -22.55 2.95 1.13
N THR A 96 -23.39 1.92 1.17
CA THR A 96 -24.83 2.06 0.89
C THR A 96 -25.56 2.74 2.03
N LEU A 97 -25.36 2.29 3.27
CA LEU A 97 -26.02 2.87 4.46
C LEU A 97 -25.59 4.33 4.70
N LEU A 98 -24.38 4.67 4.35
CA LEU A 98 -23.80 6.02 4.49
C LEU A 98 -23.77 6.80 3.18
N SER A 99 -24.50 6.37 2.15
CA SER A 99 -24.69 7.19 0.94
C SER A 99 -25.46 8.46 1.27
N THR A 100 -25.15 9.56 0.60
CA THR A 100 -25.77 10.86 0.84
C THR A 100 -27.28 10.80 0.82
N GLY A 101 -27.88 10.05 -0.12
CA GLY A 101 -29.35 9.90 -0.20
C GLY A 101 -29.96 9.23 1.03
N VAL A 102 -29.34 8.17 1.55
CA VAL A 102 -29.82 7.49 2.77
C VAL A 102 -29.62 8.37 3.99
N VAL A 103 -28.44 8.97 4.14
CA VAL A 103 -28.09 9.75 5.34
C VAL A 103 -28.94 11.01 5.45
N THR A 104 -29.21 11.73 4.36
CA THR A 104 -30.07 12.92 4.37
C THR A 104 -31.54 12.59 4.62
N THR A 105 -31.95 11.37 4.26
CA THR A 105 -33.30 10.86 4.61
C THR A 105 -33.39 10.53 6.10
N LEU A 106 -32.35 9.92 6.69
CA LEU A 106 -32.31 9.56 8.12
C LEU A 106 -32.15 10.79 9.02
N ILE A 107 -31.31 11.74 8.59
CA ILE A 107 -30.98 12.96 9.35
C ILE A 107 -31.04 14.16 8.39
N PRO A 108 -32.23 14.77 8.19
CA PRO A 108 -32.41 15.88 7.25
C PRO A 108 -31.49 17.08 7.48
N SER A 109 -31.10 17.36 8.72
CA SER A 109 -30.16 18.45 9.04
C SER A 109 -28.76 18.28 8.45
N ILE A 110 -28.42 17.11 7.94
CA ILE A 110 -27.15 16.91 7.20
C ILE A 110 -27.22 17.59 5.84
N ALA A 111 -28.36 17.61 5.18
CA ALA A 111 -28.56 18.30 3.91
C ALA A 111 -28.35 19.81 4.00
N GLU A 112 -28.54 20.41 5.19
CA GLU A 112 -28.34 21.83 5.43
C GLU A 112 -26.86 22.23 5.53
N SER A 113 -25.94 21.26 5.65
CA SER A 113 -24.50 21.49 5.77
C SER A 113 -23.74 20.94 4.58
N ALA A 114 -23.24 21.80 3.70
CA ALA A 114 -22.44 21.40 2.54
C ALA A 114 -21.23 20.51 2.90
N THR A 115 -20.54 20.80 4.01
CA THR A 115 -19.39 19.99 4.46
C THR A 115 -19.81 18.59 4.90
N LYS A 116 -20.94 18.45 5.61
CA LYS A 116 -21.44 17.13 6.03
C LYS A 116 -21.95 16.32 4.84
N THR A 117 -22.66 16.94 3.93
CA THR A 117 -23.10 16.30 2.68
C THR A 117 -21.90 15.82 1.87
N LEU A 118 -20.89 16.67 1.68
CA LEU A 118 -19.65 16.31 0.99
C LEU A 118 -18.92 15.14 1.67
N ALA A 119 -18.95 15.05 2.99
CA ALA A 119 -18.34 13.93 3.72
C ALA A 119 -18.95 12.58 3.29
N PHE A 120 -20.25 12.53 3.11
CA PHE A 120 -20.96 11.32 2.69
C PHE A 120 -20.89 11.08 1.17
N ASP A 121 -20.79 12.12 0.36
CA ASP A 121 -20.49 11.98 -1.08
C ASP A 121 -19.13 11.32 -1.32
N LYS A 122 -18.17 11.53 -0.41
CA LYS A 122 -16.81 10.94 -0.46
C LYS A 122 -16.65 9.71 0.44
N ILE A 123 -17.75 9.01 0.79
CA ILE A 123 -17.69 7.82 1.62
C ILE A 123 -17.01 6.63 0.93
N GLN A 124 -17.08 6.56 -0.40
CA GLN A 124 -16.43 5.52 -1.20
C GLN A 124 -14.94 5.85 -1.38
N ASN A 125 -14.16 5.64 -0.34
CA ASN A 125 -12.74 5.95 -0.30
C ASN A 125 -11.89 4.80 0.25
N PRO A 126 -10.58 4.76 -0.01
CA PRO A 126 -9.70 3.68 0.44
C PRO A 126 -9.66 3.48 1.97
N PHE A 127 -9.86 4.51 2.77
CA PHE A 127 -9.92 4.37 4.23
C PHE A 127 -11.11 3.48 4.66
N ILE A 128 -12.28 3.72 4.10
CA ILE A 128 -13.48 2.89 4.34
C ILE A 128 -13.26 1.48 3.78
N GLY A 129 -12.57 1.34 2.62
CA GLY A 129 -12.18 0.05 2.08
C GLY A 129 -11.28 -0.75 3.04
N ILE A 130 -10.25 -0.12 3.59
CA ILE A 130 -9.37 -0.73 4.60
C ILE A 130 -10.15 -1.12 5.86
N LEU A 131 -11.02 -0.24 6.35
CA LEU A 131 -11.87 -0.52 7.50
C LEU A 131 -12.77 -1.75 7.27
N ALA A 132 -13.43 -1.82 6.12
CA ALA A 132 -14.25 -2.96 5.71
C ALA A 132 -13.41 -4.25 5.62
N GLY A 133 -12.19 -4.17 5.10
CA GLY A 133 -11.22 -5.27 5.08
C GLY A 133 -10.86 -5.77 6.48
N ILE A 134 -10.64 -4.87 7.42
CA ILE A 134 -10.37 -5.19 8.83
C ILE A 134 -11.60 -5.86 9.47
N ILE A 135 -12.81 -5.38 9.22
CA ILE A 135 -14.06 -6.00 9.70
C ILE A 135 -14.15 -7.43 9.17
N GLY A 136 -14.05 -7.63 7.86
CA GLY A 136 -14.18 -8.94 7.22
C GLY A 136 -13.15 -9.94 7.73
N SER A 137 -11.88 -9.56 7.79
CA SER A 137 -10.80 -10.42 8.29
C SER A 137 -10.93 -10.73 9.79
N THR A 138 -11.34 -9.76 10.60
CA THR A 138 -11.55 -9.95 12.05
C THR A 138 -12.71 -10.91 12.30
N CYS A 139 -13.83 -10.72 11.59
CA CYS A 139 -14.97 -11.63 11.67
C CYS A 139 -14.60 -13.04 11.19
N TYR A 140 -13.80 -13.15 10.10
CA TYR A 140 -13.30 -14.43 9.64
C TYR A 140 -12.46 -15.13 10.72
N ASN A 141 -11.46 -14.46 11.26
CA ASN A 141 -10.55 -15.05 12.23
C ASN A 141 -11.29 -15.54 13.48
N ARG A 142 -12.36 -14.83 13.89
CA ARG A 142 -13.12 -15.17 15.11
C ARG A 142 -14.21 -16.19 14.89
N PHE A 143 -14.91 -16.17 13.74
CA PHE A 143 -16.16 -16.90 13.54
C PHE A 143 -16.10 -18.03 12.52
N LYS A 144 -14.98 -18.24 11.82
CA LYS A 144 -14.81 -19.30 10.81
C LYS A 144 -15.07 -20.74 11.33
N GLY A 145 -14.98 -20.95 12.64
CA GLY A 145 -15.22 -22.25 13.29
C GLY A 145 -16.51 -22.32 14.12
N THR A 146 -17.39 -21.31 14.02
CA THR A 146 -18.61 -21.25 14.84
C THR A 146 -19.57 -22.37 14.44
N LYS A 147 -19.99 -23.17 15.43
CA LYS A 147 -21.04 -24.18 15.28
C LYS A 147 -22.37 -23.58 15.75
N LEU A 148 -23.36 -23.58 14.88
CA LEU A 148 -24.73 -23.15 15.19
C LEU A 148 -25.60 -24.38 15.49
N PRO A 149 -26.76 -24.20 16.16
CA PRO A 149 -27.72 -25.27 16.37
C PRO A 149 -28.14 -25.94 15.05
N ASP A 150 -28.62 -27.20 15.10
CA ASP A 150 -28.90 -28.03 13.92
C ASP A 150 -29.83 -27.35 12.92
N TRP A 151 -30.84 -26.62 13.37
CA TRP A 151 -31.76 -25.90 12.50
C TRP A 151 -31.16 -24.69 11.80
N LEU A 152 -29.98 -24.22 12.23
CA LEU A 152 -29.13 -23.18 11.58
C LEU A 152 -27.80 -23.73 11.06
N SER A 153 -27.62 -25.06 11.04
CA SER A 153 -26.34 -25.70 10.70
C SER A 153 -25.80 -25.30 9.33
N PHE A 154 -26.69 -25.00 8.37
CA PHE A 154 -26.32 -24.47 7.04
C PHE A 154 -25.45 -23.20 7.14
N PHE A 155 -25.67 -22.35 8.12
CA PHE A 155 -24.94 -21.10 8.33
C PHE A 155 -23.70 -21.27 9.23
N SER A 156 -23.37 -22.48 9.66
CA SER A 156 -22.20 -22.76 10.49
C SER A 156 -20.88 -22.56 9.75
N GLY A 157 -19.80 -22.40 10.51
CA GLY A 157 -18.43 -22.30 10.00
C GLY A 157 -18.21 -21.04 9.18
N LYS A 158 -17.57 -21.16 8.03
CA LYS A 158 -17.20 -20.01 7.17
C LYS A 158 -18.41 -19.22 6.67
N ARG A 159 -19.59 -19.84 6.55
CA ARG A 159 -20.82 -19.15 6.11
C ARG A 159 -21.32 -18.16 7.15
N CYS A 160 -21.08 -18.41 8.44
CA CYS A 160 -21.42 -17.50 9.53
C CYS A 160 -20.66 -16.17 9.42
N VAL A 161 -19.46 -16.19 8.86
CA VAL A 161 -18.58 -15.01 8.79
C VAL A 161 -19.24 -13.85 8.06
N ALA A 162 -19.82 -14.08 6.88
CA ALA A 162 -20.45 -13.01 6.10
C ALA A 162 -21.66 -12.40 6.83
N ILE A 163 -22.46 -13.24 7.52
CA ILE A 163 -23.62 -12.78 8.29
C ILE A 163 -23.16 -11.89 9.45
N VAL A 164 -22.18 -12.36 10.23
CA VAL A 164 -21.66 -11.59 11.36
C VAL A 164 -21.00 -10.30 10.88
N SER A 165 -20.26 -10.34 9.79
CA SER A 165 -19.66 -9.13 9.19
C SER A 165 -20.73 -8.12 8.79
N GLY A 166 -21.88 -8.59 8.25
CA GLY A 166 -23.03 -7.74 7.95
C GLY A 166 -23.56 -7.04 9.19
N VAL A 167 -23.82 -7.78 10.27
CA VAL A 167 -24.29 -7.20 11.53
C VAL A 167 -23.31 -6.19 12.11
N VAL A 168 -22.01 -6.53 12.13
CA VAL A 168 -20.94 -5.62 12.58
C VAL A 168 -20.91 -4.37 11.71
N SER A 169 -21.10 -4.49 10.40
CA SER A 169 -21.10 -3.35 9.48
C SER A 169 -22.26 -2.40 9.72
N ILE A 170 -23.45 -2.89 10.11
CA ILE A 170 -24.57 -2.03 10.52
C ILE A 170 -24.19 -1.21 11.75
N VAL A 171 -23.61 -1.84 12.77
CA VAL A 171 -23.18 -1.15 13.99
C VAL A 171 -22.08 -0.12 13.68
N VAL A 172 -21.08 -0.51 12.87
CA VAL A 172 -20.01 0.40 12.46
C VAL A 172 -20.56 1.56 11.62
N SER A 173 -21.52 1.33 10.74
CA SER A 173 -22.19 2.40 9.98
C SER A 173 -22.93 3.38 10.88
N ALA A 174 -23.62 2.90 11.91
CA ALA A 174 -24.28 3.77 12.89
C ALA A 174 -23.27 4.66 13.66
N VAL A 175 -22.08 4.12 14.00
CA VAL A 175 -21.00 4.90 14.60
C VAL A 175 -20.42 5.89 13.60
N LEU A 176 -20.14 5.47 12.37
CA LEU A 176 -19.59 6.33 11.32
C LEU A 176 -20.57 7.43 10.91
N LEU A 177 -21.87 7.22 10.99
CA LEU A 177 -22.87 8.26 10.72
C LEU A 177 -22.65 9.51 11.60
N LEU A 178 -22.17 9.32 12.82
CA LEU A 178 -21.88 10.42 13.76
C LEU A 178 -20.42 10.89 13.69
N VAL A 179 -19.49 9.95 13.54
CA VAL A 179 -18.04 10.23 13.65
C VAL A 179 -17.44 10.68 12.32
N TRP A 180 -17.91 10.14 11.18
CA TRP A 180 -17.32 10.41 9.88
C TRP A 180 -17.35 11.89 9.47
N PRO A 181 -18.48 12.64 9.64
CA PRO A 181 -18.49 14.07 9.33
C PRO A 181 -17.51 14.89 10.18
N LEU A 182 -17.23 14.48 11.41
CA LEU A 182 -16.26 15.15 12.28
C LEU A 182 -14.83 14.91 11.79
N LEU A 183 -14.49 13.64 11.48
CA LEU A 183 -13.19 13.26 10.93
C LEU A 183 -12.94 13.94 9.59
N PHE A 184 -13.93 13.91 8.71
CA PHE A 184 -13.84 14.53 7.39
C PHE A 184 -13.72 16.06 7.51
N GLY A 185 -14.51 16.69 8.37
CA GLY A 185 -14.43 18.12 8.66
C GLY A 185 -13.07 18.54 9.20
N ALA A 186 -12.47 17.75 10.07
CA ALA A 186 -11.10 17.99 10.57
C ALA A 186 -10.08 17.88 9.43
N LEU A 187 -10.18 16.88 8.55
CA LEU A 187 -9.29 16.76 7.39
C LEU A 187 -9.42 17.96 6.44
N VAL A 188 -10.63 18.43 6.18
CA VAL A 188 -10.89 19.62 5.37
C VAL A 188 -10.31 20.88 6.02
N ALA A 189 -10.47 21.05 7.34
CA ALA A 189 -9.92 22.19 8.07
C ALA A 189 -8.38 22.18 8.05
N ILE A 190 -7.75 21.03 8.26
CA ILE A 190 -6.29 20.86 8.15
C ILE A 190 -5.84 21.18 6.72
N GLY A 191 -6.54 20.64 5.71
CA GLY A 191 -6.24 20.90 4.30
C GLY A 191 -6.28 22.40 3.96
N LYS A 192 -7.34 23.12 4.35
CA LYS A 192 -7.45 24.56 4.16
C LYS A 192 -6.34 25.34 4.87
N SER A 193 -5.98 24.94 6.09
CA SER A 193 -4.88 25.54 6.84
C SER A 193 -3.53 25.33 6.14
N ILE A 194 -3.30 24.16 5.57
CA ILE A 194 -2.08 23.84 4.81
C ILE A 194 -2.02 24.67 3.54
N VAL A 195 -3.13 24.81 2.81
CA VAL A 195 -3.20 25.60 1.58
C VAL A 195 -2.85 27.06 1.83
N SER A 196 -3.28 27.64 2.95
CA SER A 196 -2.97 29.02 3.29
C SER A 196 -1.48 29.29 3.55
N LEU A 197 -0.65 28.24 3.70
CA LEU A 197 0.80 28.35 3.90
C LEU A 197 1.62 28.30 2.61
N ASP A 198 0.96 28.23 1.46
CA ASP A 198 1.57 28.21 0.12
C ASP A 198 2.74 27.19 0.01
N VAL A 199 3.95 27.63 -0.30
CA VAL A 199 5.16 26.79 -0.45
C VAL A 199 5.41 25.89 0.76
N VAL A 200 5.29 26.46 1.96
CA VAL A 200 5.48 25.71 3.22
C VAL A 200 4.36 24.67 3.38
N GLY A 201 3.15 25.03 3.01
CA GLY A 201 1.99 24.13 3.00
C GLY A 201 2.21 22.92 2.10
N ALA A 202 2.72 23.12 0.89
CA ALA A 202 3.05 22.01 -0.01
C ALA A 202 4.08 21.04 0.63
N GLY A 203 5.07 21.57 1.33
CA GLY A 203 6.05 20.75 2.05
C GLY A 203 5.44 19.97 3.23
N ILE A 204 4.58 20.64 4.02
CA ILE A 204 3.86 19.98 5.12
C ILE A 204 2.96 18.87 4.58
N TYR A 205 2.24 19.13 3.50
CA TYR A 205 1.42 18.13 2.83
C TYR A 205 2.26 16.91 2.41
N ALA A 206 3.39 17.12 1.72
CA ALA A 206 4.24 16.03 1.27
C ALA A 206 4.84 15.23 2.43
N PHE A 207 5.24 15.89 3.51
CA PHE A 207 5.71 15.25 4.74
C PHE A 207 4.62 14.37 5.37
N LEU A 208 3.41 14.93 5.59
CA LEU A 208 2.29 14.20 6.18
C LEU A 208 1.82 13.06 5.27
N ASN A 209 1.82 13.27 3.96
CA ASN A 209 1.48 12.25 2.98
C ASN A 209 2.37 11.02 3.18
N ARG A 210 3.69 11.19 3.23
CA ARG A 210 4.61 10.07 3.47
C ARG A 210 4.42 9.46 4.86
N LEU A 211 4.27 10.27 5.89
CA LEU A 211 4.12 9.80 7.28
C LEU A 211 2.86 8.93 7.47
N LEU A 212 1.81 9.18 6.69
CA LEU A 212 0.53 8.48 6.79
C LEU A 212 0.44 7.20 5.95
N ILE A 213 1.43 6.88 5.10
CA ILE A 213 1.43 5.65 4.28
C ILE A 213 1.24 4.38 5.12
N PRO A 214 1.92 4.20 6.29
CA PRO A 214 1.74 3.00 7.10
C PRO A 214 0.31 2.71 7.53
N THR A 215 -0.53 3.72 7.59
CA THR A 215 -1.94 3.63 7.99
C THR A 215 -2.90 3.62 6.80
N GLY A 216 -2.42 3.90 5.59
CA GLY A 216 -3.26 4.11 4.41
C GLY A 216 -4.01 5.45 4.39
N LEU A 217 -3.88 6.28 5.43
CA LEU A 217 -4.58 7.57 5.54
C LEU A 217 -4.06 8.64 4.57
N HIS A 218 -2.88 8.43 3.95
CA HIS A 218 -2.38 9.30 2.89
C HIS A 218 -3.35 9.41 1.71
N HIS A 219 -4.13 8.38 1.40
CA HIS A 219 -5.18 8.45 0.37
C HIS A 219 -6.31 9.42 0.74
N ALA A 220 -6.68 9.48 2.03
CA ALA A 220 -7.67 10.47 2.49
C ALA A 220 -7.12 11.90 2.36
N LEU A 221 -5.83 12.09 2.66
CA LEU A 221 -5.16 13.37 2.49
C LEU A 221 -5.04 13.75 1.00
N ASN A 222 -4.74 12.80 0.11
CA ASN A 222 -4.70 13.01 -1.34
C ASN A 222 -6.05 13.47 -1.89
N ASN A 223 -7.17 12.93 -1.37
CA ASN A 223 -8.50 13.40 -1.76
C ASN A 223 -8.70 14.89 -1.50
N VAL A 224 -8.08 15.43 -0.44
CA VAL A 224 -8.18 16.85 -0.10
C VAL A 224 -7.45 17.72 -1.13
N PHE A 225 -6.25 17.32 -1.57
CA PHE A 225 -5.38 18.16 -2.41
C PHE A 225 -5.50 17.86 -3.92
N TRP A 226 -5.65 16.58 -4.30
CA TRP A 226 -5.64 16.19 -5.72
C TRP A 226 -7.04 16.03 -6.32
N PHE A 227 -8.06 15.63 -5.50
CA PHE A 227 -9.38 15.22 -5.97
C PHE A 227 -10.53 16.10 -5.48
N ASP A 228 -10.39 17.40 -5.58
CA ASP A 228 -11.46 18.40 -5.44
C ASP A 228 -12.32 18.35 -4.15
N THR A 229 -11.79 17.80 -3.06
CA THR A 229 -12.55 17.75 -1.79
C THR A 229 -12.76 19.11 -1.15
N ILE A 230 -11.82 20.03 -1.34
CA ILE A 230 -11.87 21.41 -0.81
C ILE A 230 -11.92 22.48 -1.91
N GLY A 231 -12.22 22.07 -3.13
CA GLY A 231 -12.26 22.96 -4.29
C GLY A 231 -10.89 23.21 -4.93
N LEU A 232 -9.87 22.38 -4.62
CA LEU A 232 -8.56 22.48 -5.26
C LEU A 232 -8.52 21.67 -6.56
N GLY A 233 -8.73 20.35 -6.47
CA GLY A 233 -8.68 19.47 -7.64
C GLY A 233 -7.40 19.61 -8.47
N ASP A 234 -6.23 19.76 -7.83
CA ASP A 234 -4.97 20.15 -8.49
C ASP A 234 -4.61 19.21 -9.66
N LEU A 235 -4.86 17.92 -9.51
CA LEU A 235 -4.66 16.93 -10.56
C LEU A 235 -5.61 17.15 -11.74
N LYS A 236 -6.91 17.34 -11.47
CA LYS A 236 -7.94 17.47 -12.51
C LYS A 236 -7.71 18.72 -13.35
N HIS A 237 -7.49 19.88 -12.71
CA HIS A 237 -7.23 21.15 -13.39
C HIS A 237 -5.92 21.11 -14.21
N PHE A 238 -4.88 20.47 -13.67
CA PHE A 238 -3.60 20.30 -14.37
C PHE A 238 -3.76 19.53 -15.69
N TRP A 239 -4.47 18.40 -15.65
CA TRP A 239 -4.72 17.56 -16.83
C TRP A 239 -5.80 18.11 -17.77
N ALA A 240 -6.71 18.96 -17.26
CA ALA A 240 -7.67 19.67 -18.09
C ALA A 240 -7.02 20.75 -19.00
N GLY A 241 -5.73 21.00 -18.86
CA GLY A 241 -5.01 21.97 -19.66
C GLY A 241 -5.18 23.42 -19.14
N GLU A 242 -5.67 23.59 -17.92
CA GLU A 242 -5.76 24.88 -17.26
C GLU A 242 -4.38 25.35 -16.81
N THR A 243 -4.28 26.62 -16.43
CA THR A 243 -3.05 27.26 -15.93
C THR A 243 -3.28 27.86 -14.55
N SER A 244 -2.24 28.34 -13.89
CA SER A 244 -2.38 29.05 -12.62
C SER A 244 -3.16 30.37 -12.71
N ALA A 245 -3.48 30.85 -13.92
CA ALA A 245 -4.35 32.00 -14.12
C ALA A 245 -5.84 31.64 -13.97
N ASP A 246 -6.18 30.37 -14.13
CA ASP A 246 -7.56 29.88 -14.11
C ASP A 246 -8.00 29.44 -12.71
N VAL A 247 -7.07 29.39 -11.76
CA VAL A 247 -7.28 28.91 -10.37
C VAL A 247 -6.69 29.89 -9.35
N THR A 248 -7.00 29.72 -8.05
CA THR A 248 -6.55 30.61 -6.98
C THR A 248 -5.23 30.18 -6.32
N TRP A 249 -4.59 29.10 -6.80
CA TRP A 249 -3.31 28.59 -6.30
C TRP A 249 -2.34 28.36 -7.46
N SER A 250 -1.08 28.04 -7.13
CA SER A 250 -0.10 27.70 -8.15
C SER A 250 -0.31 26.24 -8.61
N LEU A 251 -0.94 26.05 -9.76
CA LEU A 251 -1.38 24.77 -10.28
C LEU A 251 -0.20 23.79 -10.40
N GLY A 252 -0.37 22.58 -9.92
CA GLY A 252 0.65 21.53 -9.87
C GLY A 252 1.57 21.58 -8.65
N MET A 253 1.41 22.56 -7.74
CA MET A 253 2.28 22.71 -6.57
C MET A 253 2.21 21.53 -5.58
N TYR A 254 1.08 20.83 -5.51
CA TYR A 254 0.88 19.67 -4.65
C TYR A 254 1.30 18.35 -5.30
N MET A 255 1.80 18.38 -6.53
CA MET A 255 2.27 17.21 -7.28
C MET A 255 3.78 17.27 -7.57
N SER A 256 4.28 18.45 -7.95
CA SER A 256 5.62 18.61 -8.55
C SER A 256 6.76 18.15 -7.67
N GLY A 257 6.66 18.35 -6.34
CA GLY A 257 7.73 18.03 -5.38
C GLY A 257 7.96 16.54 -5.16
N PHE A 258 7.03 15.70 -5.56
CA PHE A 258 7.16 14.26 -5.46
C PHE A 258 8.12 13.68 -6.51
N PHE A 259 8.24 14.28 -7.70
CA PHE A 259 9.09 13.78 -8.78
C PHE A 259 10.57 13.66 -8.41
N PRO A 260 11.27 14.69 -7.89
CA PRO A 260 12.66 14.55 -7.51
C PRO A 260 12.88 13.49 -6.42
N CYS A 261 11.92 13.34 -5.51
CA CYS A 261 12.02 12.36 -4.43
C CYS A 261 11.77 10.93 -4.90
N MET A 262 10.69 10.69 -5.65
CA MET A 262 10.32 9.35 -6.10
C MET A 262 11.27 8.82 -7.18
N MET A 263 11.59 9.64 -8.16
CA MET A 263 12.45 9.23 -9.28
C MET A 263 13.92 9.11 -8.87
N PHE A 264 14.41 9.95 -7.99
CA PHE A 264 15.84 10.03 -7.68
C PHE A 264 16.16 9.79 -6.21
N GLY A 265 15.39 10.36 -5.28
CA GLY A 265 15.61 10.20 -3.85
C GLY A 265 15.52 8.74 -3.42
N ILE A 266 14.49 7.99 -3.86
CA ILE A 266 14.34 6.56 -3.56
C ILE A 266 15.49 5.73 -4.10
N PRO A 267 15.93 5.83 -5.37
CA PRO A 267 17.14 5.15 -5.83
C PRO A 267 18.40 5.49 -5.00
N GLY A 268 18.54 6.74 -4.54
CA GLY A 268 19.63 7.13 -3.64
C GLY A 268 19.57 6.44 -2.29
N ALA A 269 18.40 6.41 -1.67
CA ALA A 269 18.13 5.71 -0.41
C ALA A 269 18.34 4.19 -0.54
N ALA A 270 17.85 3.60 -1.64
CA ALA A 270 18.03 2.17 -1.95
C ALA A 270 19.53 1.81 -2.08
N LEU A 271 20.31 2.63 -2.78
CA LEU A 271 21.76 2.43 -2.90
C LEU A 271 22.46 2.50 -1.53
N ALA A 272 22.06 3.43 -0.65
CA ALA A 272 22.58 3.52 0.71
C ALA A 272 22.29 2.26 1.52
N MET A 273 21.05 1.72 1.45
CA MET A 273 20.69 0.48 2.12
C MET A 273 21.50 -0.71 1.61
N VAL A 274 21.65 -0.87 0.29
CA VAL A 274 22.48 -1.92 -0.34
C VAL A 274 23.95 -1.81 0.10
N ARG A 275 24.48 -0.59 0.20
CA ARG A 275 25.86 -0.37 0.64
C ARG A 275 26.07 -0.74 2.10
N CYS A 276 25.03 -0.56 2.94
CA CYS A 276 25.05 -0.92 4.36
C CYS A 276 24.70 -2.38 4.63
N ALA A 277 24.17 -3.12 3.66
CA ALA A 277 23.78 -4.52 3.82
C ALA A 277 24.98 -5.43 4.15
N LYS A 278 24.74 -6.42 5.03
CA LYS A 278 25.73 -7.45 5.36
C LYS A 278 26.11 -8.25 4.11
N PRO A 279 27.37 -8.63 3.90
CA PRO A 279 27.81 -9.29 2.67
C PRO A 279 26.97 -10.52 2.28
N ALA A 280 26.61 -11.34 3.26
CA ALA A 280 25.80 -12.55 3.04
C ALA A 280 24.37 -12.27 2.54
N LYS A 281 23.77 -11.13 2.91
CA LYS A 281 22.40 -10.72 2.57
C LYS A 281 22.34 -9.69 1.43
N LYS A 282 23.47 -9.21 0.97
CA LYS A 282 23.56 -8.11 0.01
C LYS A 282 22.84 -8.41 -1.31
N LYS A 283 22.97 -9.65 -1.82
CA LYS A 283 22.31 -10.06 -3.08
C LYS A 283 20.79 -10.03 -2.96
N ALA A 284 20.24 -10.53 -1.85
CA ALA A 284 18.81 -10.48 -1.57
C ALA A 284 18.30 -9.04 -1.37
N ALA A 285 19.06 -8.22 -0.63
CA ALA A 285 18.75 -6.81 -0.44
C ALA A 285 18.73 -6.04 -1.77
N ILE A 286 19.70 -6.28 -2.68
CA ILE A 286 19.70 -5.70 -4.03
C ILE A 286 18.41 -6.06 -4.76
N GLY A 287 18.04 -7.34 -4.81
CA GLY A 287 16.82 -7.80 -5.49
C GLY A 287 15.56 -7.08 -4.99
N LEU A 288 15.44 -6.92 -3.67
CA LEU A 288 14.27 -6.27 -3.05
C LEU A 288 14.24 -4.77 -3.32
N VAL A 289 15.31 -4.04 -2.94
CA VAL A 289 15.26 -2.58 -2.99
C VAL A 289 15.49 -2.01 -4.38
N ALA A 290 16.23 -2.70 -5.27
CA ALA A 290 16.44 -2.24 -6.63
C ALA A 290 15.16 -2.35 -7.47
N SER A 291 14.41 -3.46 -7.37
CA SER A 291 13.12 -3.61 -8.05
C SER A 291 12.12 -2.54 -7.58
N ALA A 292 12.07 -2.28 -6.27
CA ALA A 292 11.22 -1.24 -5.70
C ALA A 292 11.65 0.17 -6.16
N ALA A 293 12.94 0.45 -6.25
CA ALA A 293 13.47 1.72 -6.73
C ALA A 293 13.16 1.94 -8.22
N VAL A 294 13.27 0.89 -9.05
CA VAL A 294 12.88 0.95 -10.48
C VAL A 294 11.39 1.23 -10.62
N CYS A 295 10.55 0.57 -9.82
CA CYS A 295 9.11 0.81 -9.79
C CYS A 295 8.78 2.26 -9.42
N ALA A 296 9.44 2.80 -8.39
CA ALA A 296 9.29 4.20 -7.98
C ALA A 296 9.76 5.16 -9.07
N PHE A 297 10.89 4.89 -9.73
CA PHE A 297 11.41 5.73 -10.80
C PHE A 297 10.49 5.79 -12.01
N ILE A 298 9.99 4.63 -12.48
CA ILE A 298 9.20 4.56 -13.71
C ILE A 298 7.76 5.02 -13.47
N CYS A 299 7.10 4.46 -12.44
CA CYS A 299 5.67 4.62 -12.20
C CYS A 299 5.32 5.48 -10.98
N GLY A 300 6.31 5.90 -10.17
CA GLY A 300 6.03 6.62 -8.92
C GLY A 300 5.43 5.77 -7.80
N VAL A 301 5.39 4.43 -7.93
CA VAL A 301 4.87 3.55 -6.87
C VAL A 301 5.96 3.28 -5.86
N THR A 302 5.80 3.80 -4.65
CA THR A 302 6.84 3.86 -3.61
C THR A 302 6.66 2.85 -2.49
N GLU A 303 5.45 2.34 -2.32
CA GLU A 303 5.05 1.44 -1.24
C GLU A 303 5.91 0.16 -1.15
N PRO A 304 6.33 -0.48 -2.26
CA PRO A 304 7.22 -1.65 -2.16
C PRO A 304 8.57 -1.31 -1.51
N PHE A 305 9.08 -0.08 -1.74
CA PHE A 305 10.29 0.41 -1.09
C PHE A 305 10.03 0.76 0.37
N GLU A 306 8.99 1.51 0.64
CA GLU A 306 8.63 2.03 1.97
C GLU A 306 8.30 0.90 2.94
N PHE A 307 7.44 -0.05 2.56
CA PHE A 307 7.10 -1.21 3.36
C PHE A 307 8.32 -2.11 3.64
N GLY A 308 9.33 -2.06 2.79
CA GLY A 308 10.59 -2.79 2.96
C GLY A 308 11.39 -2.34 4.19
N PHE A 309 11.27 -1.07 4.64
CA PHE A 309 12.10 -0.58 5.73
C PHE A 309 11.37 0.18 6.84
N MET A 310 10.18 0.74 6.60
CA MET A 310 9.53 1.62 7.56
C MET A 310 9.21 0.96 8.91
N PHE A 311 8.92 -0.34 8.91
CA PHE A 311 8.67 -1.10 10.13
C PHE A 311 9.95 -1.61 10.80
N LEU A 312 11.04 -1.71 10.04
CA LEU A 312 12.36 -2.12 10.53
C LEU A 312 13.10 -0.94 11.15
N ALA A 313 12.97 0.24 10.55
CA ALA A 313 13.67 1.46 10.95
C ALA A 313 12.72 2.68 10.94
N PRO A 314 11.76 2.79 11.89
CA PRO A 314 10.77 3.87 11.89
C PRO A 314 11.38 5.27 11.96
N ALA A 315 12.50 5.45 12.68
CA ALA A 315 13.21 6.73 12.73
C ALA A 315 13.75 7.16 11.36
N LEU A 316 14.26 6.20 10.58
CA LEU A 316 14.72 6.46 9.21
C LEU A 316 13.55 6.84 8.30
N TYR A 317 12.37 6.25 8.55
CA TYR A 317 11.16 6.58 7.80
C TYR A 317 10.67 8.01 8.06
N VAL A 318 10.77 8.50 9.29
CA VAL A 318 10.47 9.91 9.61
C VAL A 318 11.44 10.85 8.88
N ILE A 319 12.74 10.51 8.85
CA ILE A 319 13.73 11.28 8.08
C ILE A 319 13.40 11.28 6.59
N TYR A 320 13.00 10.13 6.04
CA TYR A 320 12.54 10.00 4.66
C TYR A 320 11.37 10.94 4.37
N ALA A 321 10.35 10.95 5.23
CA ALA A 321 9.20 11.85 5.10
C ALA A 321 9.58 13.33 5.17
N LEU A 322 10.51 13.69 6.07
CA LEU A 322 11.04 15.07 6.18
C LEU A 322 11.74 15.51 4.89
N LEU A 323 12.55 14.63 4.30
CA LEU A 323 13.23 14.93 3.03
C LEU A 323 12.21 15.20 1.92
N TYR A 324 11.09 14.44 1.86
CA TYR A 324 10.01 14.74 0.91
C TYR A 324 9.44 16.15 1.12
N GLY A 325 9.15 16.53 2.35
CA GLY A 325 8.66 17.87 2.68
C GLY A 325 9.63 18.95 2.21
N ILE A 326 10.93 18.80 2.50
CA ILE A 326 11.97 19.77 2.14
C ILE A 326 12.11 19.89 0.62
N PHE A 327 12.23 18.79 -0.10
CA PHE A 327 12.36 18.81 -1.56
C PHE A 327 11.11 19.32 -2.24
N THR A 328 9.92 19.07 -1.68
CA THR A 328 8.68 19.68 -2.18
C THR A 328 8.70 21.19 -2.02
N MET A 329 9.07 21.71 -0.86
CA MET A 329 9.21 23.17 -0.67
C MET A 329 10.19 23.77 -1.68
N ILE A 330 11.36 23.15 -1.88
CA ILE A 330 12.37 23.63 -2.84
C ILE A 330 11.79 23.61 -4.26
N THR A 331 11.16 22.52 -4.68
CA THR A 331 10.56 22.37 -6.01
C THR A 331 9.52 23.44 -6.30
N VAL A 332 8.64 23.69 -5.33
CA VAL A 332 7.57 24.67 -5.44
C VAL A 332 8.12 26.09 -5.43
N ALA A 333 9.08 26.40 -4.54
CA ALA A 333 9.72 27.71 -4.45
C ALA A 333 10.49 28.11 -5.71
N LEU A 334 11.12 27.13 -6.39
CA LEU A 334 11.85 27.35 -7.64
C LEU A 334 10.89 27.49 -8.86
N GLY A 335 9.59 27.31 -8.65
CA GLY A 335 8.58 27.41 -9.68
C GLY A 335 8.60 26.25 -10.67
N PHE A 336 9.07 25.05 -10.25
CA PHE A 336 8.97 23.85 -11.09
C PHE A 336 7.59 23.27 -10.99
N ARG A 337 6.92 23.01 -12.12
CA ARG A 337 5.56 22.46 -12.17
C ARG A 337 5.53 21.27 -13.11
N ALA A 338 5.09 20.15 -12.57
CA ALA A 338 4.80 18.92 -13.28
C ALA A 338 3.60 18.24 -12.61
N GLY A 339 2.79 17.57 -13.38
CA GLY A 339 1.64 16.83 -12.89
C GLY A 339 1.79 15.33 -13.11
N PHE A 340 1.03 14.55 -12.39
CA PHE A 340 0.89 13.12 -12.62
C PHE A 340 -0.59 12.74 -12.74
N SER A 341 -0.86 11.69 -13.51
CA SER A 341 -2.19 11.11 -13.61
C SER A 341 -2.47 10.15 -12.47
N PHE A 342 -1.41 9.48 -11.99
CA PHE A 342 -1.45 8.52 -10.90
C PHE A 342 -0.40 8.81 -9.83
N SER A 343 0.89 8.90 -10.20
CA SER A 343 1.98 9.16 -9.27
C SER A 343 3.23 9.72 -9.97
N ALA A 344 4.17 10.30 -9.22
CA ALA A 344 5.30 11.07 -9.73
C ALA A 344 6.46 10.19 -10.24
N GLY A 345 6.24 9.48 -11.33
CA GLY A 345 7.23 8.69 -12.05
C GLY A 345 7.65 9.31 -13.39
N ALA A 346 8.67 8.71 -14.01
CA ALA A 346 9.22 9.17 -15.29
C ALA A 346 8.17 9.19 -16.41
N MET A 347 7.23 8.26 -16.41
CA MET A 347 6.15 8.20 -17.39
C MET A 347 5.23 9.42 -17.26
N ASP A 348 4.78 9.73 -16.04
CA ASP A 348 3.93 10.89 -15.81
C ASP A 348 4.67 12.22 -16.06
N LEU A 349 5.96 12.31 -15.69
CA LEU A 349 6.78 13.49 -16.02
C LEU A 349 6.84 13.72 -17.54
N LEU A 350 7.06 12.65 -18.31
CA LEU A 350 7.10 12.73 -19.77
C LEU A 350 5.74 13.19 -20.34
N PHE A 351 4.65 12.58 -19.89
CA PHE A 351 3.32 12.87 -20.42
C PHE A 351 2.82 14.27 -20.02
N SER A 352 3.08 14.69 -18.79
CA SER A 352 2.62 16.00 -18.29
C SER A 352 3.49 17.18 -18.75
N SER A 353 4.72 16.94 -19.22
CA SER A 353 5.67 18.01 -19.60
C SER A 353 5.19 18.92 -20.73
N SER A 354 4.26 18.46 -21.55
CA SER A 354 3.68 19.23 -22.66
C SER A 354 2.40 19.98 -22.31
N LEU A 355 1.89 19.84 -21.08
CA LEU A 355 0.66 20.50 -20.63
C LEU A 355 0.89 21.99 -20.31
N PRO A 356 -0.13 22.86 -20.47
CA PRO A 356 0.00 24.30 -20.26
C PRO A 356 0.49 24.70 -18.86
N ALA A 357 0.05 23.95 -17.82
CA ALA A 357 0.49 24.18 -16.43
C ALA A 357 1.93 23.75 -16.15
N ALA A 358 2.55 22.94 -17.02
CA ALA A 358 3.90 22.46 -16.83
C ALA A 358 4.92 23.60 -16.98
N GLN A 359 5.76 23.78 -15.97
CA GLN A 359 6.75 24.86 -15.94
C GLN A 359 8.12 24.31 -15.54
N LYS A 360 9.15 24.59 -16.35
CA LYS A 360 10.55 24.25 -16.06
C LYS A 360 10.74 22.77 -15.70
N THR A 361 9.97 21.86 -16.27
CA THR A 361 9.92 20.43 -15.91
C THR A 361 11.27 19.75 -16.03
N TRP A 362 12.10 20.14 -17.01
CA TRP A 362 13.45 19.59 -17.19
C TRP A 362 14.39 19.89 -16.02
N LEU A 363 14.14 20.96 -15.21
CA LEU A 363 14.91 21.30 -14.02
C LEU A 363 14.62 20.36 -12.83
N ILE A 364 13.57 19.56 -12.91
CA ILE A 364 13.32 18.47 -11.97
C ILE A 364 14.46 17.43 -12.01
N ILE A 365 15.13 17.25 -13.17
CA ILE A 365 16.21 16.29 -13.31
C ILE A 365 17.45 16.70 -12.49
N PRO A 366 18.04 17.89 -12.64
CA PRO A 366 19.17 18.30 -11.80
C PRO A 366 18.80 18.40 -10.31
N LEU A 367 17.58 18.84 -9.97
CA LEU A 367 17.11 18.81 -8.59
C LEU A 367 16.97 17.36 -8.09
N GLY A 368 16.53 16.45 -8.95
CA GLY A 368 16.46 15.01 -8.66
C GLY A 368 17.84 14.41 -8.37
N ILE A 369 18.88 14.79 -9.15
CA ILE A 369 20.26 14.36 -8.88
C ILE A 369 20.70 14.86 -7.49
N ALA A 370 20.38 16.11 -7.13
CA ALA A 370 20.63 16.61 -5.78
C ALA A 370 19.86 15.81 -4.71
N ALA A 371 18.59 15.47 -4.98
CA ALA A 371 17.79 14.61 -4.10
C ALA A 371 18.43 13.22 -3.93
N PHE A 372 18.88 12.59 -5.03
CA PHE A 372 19.61 11.31 -4.98
C PHE A 372 20.79 11.38 -4.02
N LEU A 373 21.63 12.39 -4.14
CA LEU A 373 22.83 12.56 -3.30
C LEU A 373 22.44 12.79 -1.84
N VAL A 374 21.46 13.67 -1.57
CA VAL A 374 21.00 13.96 -0.20
C VAL A 374 20.41 12.72 0.44
N PHE A 375 19.48 12.03 -0.22
CA PHE A 375 18.90 10.78 0.30
C PHE A 375 19.98 9.72 0.53
N TYR A 376 20.91 9.56 -0.42
CA TYR A 376 22.01 8.61 -0.28
C TYR A 376 22.87 8.88 0.95
N PHE A 377 23.37 10.10 1.11
CA PHE A 377 24.27 10.42 2.22
C PHE A 377 23.53 10.46 3.57
N VAL A 378 22.33 11.01 3.63
CA VAL A 378 21.51 11.04 4.86
C VAL A 378 21.18 9.62 5.32
N PHE A 379 20.72 8.75 4.41
CA PHE A 379 20.45 7.35 4.72
C PHE A 379 21.72 6.60 5.14
N LEU A 380 22.81 6.76 4.40
CA LEU A 380 24.09 6.14 4.72
C LEU A 380 24.59 6.54 6.12
N PHE A 381 24.50 7.83 6.43
CA PHE A 381 24.87 8.36 7.74
C PHE A 381 23.95 7.81 8.84
N ALA A 382 22.63 7.94 8.68
CA ALA A 382 21.66 7.51 9.69
C ALA A 382 21.74 6.01 9.97
N ILE A 383 21.84 5.18 8.92
CA ILE A 383 21.94 3.73 9.07
C ILE A 383 23.21 3.35 9.83
N LYS A 384 24.36 3.96 9.52
CA LYS A 384 25.62 3.68 10.19
C LYS A 384 25.69 4.26 11.60
N LYS A 385 25.23 5.50 11.80
CA LYS A 385 25.32 6.21 13.07
C LYS A 385 24.47 5.56 14.17
N TRP A 386 23.27 5.10 13.79
CA TRP A 386 22.30 4.54 14.75
C TRP A 386 22.12 3.03 14.61
N ASP A 387 22.98 2.36 13.86
CA ASP A 387 22.91 0.91 13.57
C ASP A 387 21.49 0.46 13.19
N LEU A 388 20.81 1.23 12.33
CA LEU A 388 19.44 0.96 11.98
C LEU A 388 19.33 -0.33 11.15
N LYS A 389 18.29 -1.13 11.46
CA LYS A 389 17.99 -2.36 10.73
C LYS A 389 17.22 -2.02 9.47
N THR A 390 17.88 -2.20 8.34
CA THR A 390 17.29 -2.03 7.00
C THR A 390 17.39 -3.35 6.25
N PRO A 391 16.76 -3.50 5.06
CA PRO A 391 16.89 -4.71 4.26
C PRO A 391 18.36 -5.14 4.10
N GLY A 392 18.66 -6.37 4.48
CA GLY A 392 20.02 -6.93 4.50
C GLY A 392 20.86 -6.62 5.75
N ARG A 393 20.27 -5.95 6.76
CA ARG A 393 20.91 -5.68 8.07
C ARG A 393 20.20 -6.30 9.26
N GLU A 394 19.18 -7.12 9.01
CA GLU A 394 18.44 -7.83 10.08
C GLU A 394 19.36 -8.72 10.90
N ASP A 395 19.04 -8.88 12.20
CA ASP A 395 19.83 -9.64 13.16
C ASP A 395 19.56 -11.15 13.11
N ASP A 396 19.54 -11.72 11.93
CA ASP A 396 19.32 -13.16 11.78
C ASP A 396 20.64 -13.96 11.76
N ASP A 397 20.60 -15.19 12.26
CA ASP A 397 21.73 -16.09 12.30
C ASP A 397 22.33 -16.32 10.90
N LEU A 398 23.47 -15.66 10.65
CA LEU A 398 24.14 -15.58 9.35
C LEU A 398 24.73 -16.91 8.88
N GLU A 399 24.87 -17.91 9.76
CA GLU A 399 25.44 -19.21 9.38
C GLU A 399 24.48 -20.06 8.56
N ALA A 400 23.16 -19.86 8.73
CA ALA A 400 22.15 -20.65 8.06
C ALA A 400 21.85 -20.20 6.61
N GLU A 401 22.16 -18.93 6.25
CA GLU A 401 21.80 -18.38 4.94
C GLU A 401 22.88 -18.55 3.84
N LYS A 402 24.07 -19.03 4.19
CA LYS A 402 25.22 -19.05 3.28
C LYS A 402 25.16 -20.03 2.11
N LYS A 403 24.23 -20.99 2.10
CA LYS A 403 23.99 -21.91 0.96
C LYS A 403 22.56 -22.43 1.00
N VAL A 404 21.63 -21.75 0.32
CA VAL A 404 20.31 -22.37 0.08
C VAL A 404 20.09 -22.51 -1.42
N GLU A 405 20.70 -23.52 -2.00
CA GLU A 405 20.07 -24.27 -3.10
C GLU A 405 19.41 -25.47 -2.46
N LEU A 406 18.10 -25.55 -2.53
CA LEU A 406 17.37 -26.76 -2.17
C LEU A 406 17.99 -27.92 -2.97
N ALA A 407 18.32 -29.01 -2.31
CA ALA A 407 18.97 -30.17 -2.93
C ALA A 407 18.05 -30.87 -3.98
N SER A 408 16.77 -30.49 -4.05
CA SER A 408 15.76 -31.05 -4.94
C SER A 408 14.67 -30.02 -5.22
N ASP A 409 14.02 -30.10 -6.38
CA ASP A 409 12.79 -29.36 -6.72
C ASP A 409 11.52 -30.13 -6.30
N ASP A 410 11.65 -31.22 -5.56
CA ASP A 410 10.50 -31.92 -4.94
C ASP A 410 10.07 -31.22 -3.65
N TYR A 411 9.29 -30.18 -3.81
CA TYR A 411 8.77 -29.35 -2.70
C TYR A 411 7.86 -30.14 -1.77
N THR A 412 7.21 -31.21 -2.25
CA THR A 412 6.33 -32.07 -1.45
C THR A 412 7.16 -32.92 -0.49
N ALA A 413 8.24 -33.52 -0.95
CA ALA A 413 9.16 -34.29 -0.10
C ALA A 413 9.84 -33.40 0.93
N ILE A 414 10.24 -32.18 0.55
CA ILE A 414 10.80 -31.18 1.46
C ILE A 414 9.79 -30.80 2.55
N ALA A 415 8.56 -30.48 2.16
CA ALA A 415 7.48 -30.13 3.07
C ALA A 415 7.14 -31.27 4.04
N ALA A 416 7.10 -32.52 3.55
CA ALA A 416 6.83 -33.69 4.38
C ALA A 416 7.89 -33.89 5.46
N LYS A 417 9.18 -33.74 5.14
CA LYS A 417 10.27 -33.81 6.12
C LYS A 417 10.24 -32.68 7.13
N ILE A 418 9.87 -31.47 6.70
CA ILE A 418 9.70 -30.33 7.61
C ILE A 418 8.54 -30.63 8.57
N LEU A 419 7.42 -31.15 8.08
CA LEU A 419 6.25 -31.50 8.87
C LEU A 419 6.56 -32.59 9.91
N GLU A 420 7.27 -33.66 9.49
CA GLU A 420 7.77 -34.70 10.38
C GLU A 420 8.64 -34.10 11.50
N GLY A 421 9.61 -33.26 11.12
CA GLY A 421 10.49 -32.59 12.07
C GLY A 421 9.80 -31.57 12.97
N CYS A 422 8.63 -31.07 12.59
CA CYS A 422 7.80 -30.21 13.44
C CYS A 422 6.89 -30.97 14.42
N GLY A 423 6.96 -32.30 14.47
CA GLY A 423 6.13 -33.14 15.34
C GLY A 423 4.78 -33.50 14.72
N GLY A 424 4.65 -33.40 13.38
CA GLY A 424 3.47 -33.80 12.63
C GLY A 424 2.37 -32.74 12.59
N LYS A 425 1.31 -33.04 11.84
CA LYS A 425 0.15 -32.16 11.55
C LYS A 425 -0.52 -31.64 12.82
N GLU A 426 -0.68 -32.47 13.83
CA GLU A 426 -1.36 -32.16 15.08
C GLU A 426 -0.65 -31.07 15.91
N ASN A 427 0.66 -30.90 15.70
CA ASN A 427 1.47 -29.90 16.38
C ASN A 427 1.43 -28.52 15.69
N ILE A 428 0.99 -28.44 14.41
CA ILE A 428 0.95 -27.18 13.65
C ILE A 428 -0.35 -26.43 13.97
N THR A 429 -0.24 -25.15 14.33
CA THR A 429 -1.38 -24.26 14.61
C THR A 429 -1.54 -23.16 13.56
N SER A 430 -0.44 -22.72 12.93
CA SER A 430 -0.46 -21.70 11.89
C SER A 430 0.70 -21.90 10.92
N ILE A 431 0.45 -21.62 9.65
CA ILE A 431 1.43 -21.69 8.56
C ILE A 431 1.43 -20.33 7.87
N ASP A 432 2.58 -19.69 7.79
CA ASP A 432 2.84 -18.45 7.04
C ASP A 432 4.25 -18.54 6.42
N ASN A 433 4.57 -17.64 5.53
CA ASN A 433 5.93 -17.52 5.02
C ASN A 433 6.29 -16.05 4.75
N CYS A 434 7.58 -15.75 4.79
CA CYS A 434 8.14 -14.53 4.21
C CYS A 434 8.94 -14.87 2.96
N VAL A 435 9.71 -13.94 2.43
CA VAL A 435 10.43 -14.10 1.14
C VAL A 435 11.39 -15.32 1.11
N THR A 436 11.90 -15.73 2.28
CA THR A 436 12.90 -16.82 2.37
C THR A 436 12.63 -17.86 3.45
N ARG A 437 11.59 -17.68 4.29
CA ARG A 437 11.33 -18.52 5.46
C ARG A 437 9.90 -19.00 5.52
N LEU A 438 9.74 -20.29 5.77
CA LEU A 438 8.48 -20.88 6.24
C LEU A 438 8.33 -20.55 7.73
N ARG A 439 7.24 -19.93 8.13
CA ARG A 439 6.93 -19.53 9.50
C ARG A 439 5.79 -20.38 10.02
N LEU A 440 6.06 -21.14 11.05
CA LEU A 440 5.11 -22.05 11.64
C LEU A 440 4.85 -21.67 13.10
N GLU A 441 3.61 -21.75 13.53
CA GLU A 441 3.29 -21.77 14.95
C GLU A 441 2.96 -23.21 15.34
N VAL A 442 3.51 -23.65 16.44
CA VAL A 442 3.37 -25.02 16.96
C VAL A 442 2.76 -25.02 18.36
N LYS A 443 2.04 -26.09 18.73
CA LYS A 443 1.49 -26.26 20.06
C LYS A 443 2.59 -26.53 21.08
N ASP A 444 3.51 -27.42 20.71
CA ASP A 444 4.64 -27.83 21.56
C ASP A 444 5.95 -27.68 20.79
N ILE A 445 6.78 -26.74 21.23
CA ILE A 445 8.11 -26.47 20.65
C ILE A 445 9.12 -27.60 20.98
N THR A 446 8.89 -28.39 22.05
CA THR A 446 9.78 -29.46 22.44
C THR A 446 9.68 -30.67 21.52
N ALA A 447 8.56 -30.83 20.81
CA ALA A 447 8.39 -31.86 19.79
C ALA A 447 9.14 -31.54 18.48
N VAL A 448 9.70 -30.31 18.34
CA VAL A 448 10.37 -29.88 17.11
C VAL A 448 11.82 -30.37 17.07
N ASN A 449 12.12 -31.22 16.10
CA ASN A 449 13.43 -31.82 15.86
C ASN A 449 14.17 -31.14 14.69
N ASP A 450 15.13 -30.28 15.04
CA ASP A 450 15.90 -29.48 14.06
C ASP A 450 16.74 -30.36 13.11
N LYS A 451 17.19 -31.56 13.55
CA LYS A 451 17.99 -32.46 12.70
C LYS A 451 17.13 -33.01 11.56
N VAL A 452 15.89 -33.39 11.86
CA VAL A 452 14.95 -33.91 10.88
C VAL A 452 14.59 -32.80 9.87
N ILE A 453 14.29 -31.59 10.35
CA ILE A 453 14.00 -30.46 9.47
C ILE A 453 15.20 -30.14 8.57
N LYS A 454 16.41 -30.12 9.12
CA LYS A 454 17.62 -29.85 8.31
C LYS A 454 17.91 -30.94 7.28
N SER A 455 17.48 -32.17 7.51
CA SER A 455 17.63 -33.27 6.54
C SER A 455 16.79 -33.07 5.27
N ALA A 456 15.81 -32.15 5.28
CA ALA A 456 15.07 -31.73 4.10
C ALA A 456 15.90 -30.85 3.13
N GLY A 457 17.16 -30.58 3.43
CA GLY A 457 18.02 -29.72 2.60
C GLY A 457 17.78 -28.23 2.81
N VAL A 458 17.09 -27.84 3.88
CA VAL A 458 16.87 -26.44 4.26
C VAL A 458 18.08 -25.84 4.98
N ALA A 459 18.27 -24.53 4.88
CA ALA A 459 19.47 -23.89 5.42
C ALA A 459 19.53 -23.83 6.95
N GLY A 460 18.40 -23.82 7.63
CA GLY A 460 18.36 -23.75 9.07
C GLY A 460 16.97 -23.65 9.67
N VAL A 461 16.94 -23.78 10.99
CA VAL A 461 15.71 -23.66 11.79
C VAL A 461 15.98 -22.69 12.91
N ILE A 462 15.06 -21.74 13.12
CA ILE A 462 15.11 -20.74 14.20
C ILE A 462 13.85 -20.88 15.05
N LYS A 463 14.00 -20.82 16.35
CA LYS A 463 12.89 -20.87 17.33
C LYS A 463 12.84 -19.54 18.11
N PRO A 464 12.21 -18.48 17.55
CA PRO A 464 12.25 -17.15 18.15
C PRO A 464 11.37 -17.00 19.40
N GLY A 465 10.61 -18.03 19.78
CA GLY A 465 9.71 -18.03 20.92
C GLY A 465 9.32 -19.43 21.36
N LYS A 466 8.36 -19.51 22.28
CA LYS A 466 7.90 -20.79 22.85
C LYS A 466 6.98 -21.60 21.91
N THR A 467 6.46 -20.99 20.86
CA THR A 467 5.49 -21.59 19.94
C THR A 467 5.85 -21.34 18.48
N SER A 468 6.88 -20.56 18.18
CA SER A 468 7.20 -20.14 16.81
C SER A 468 8.44 -20.88 16.29
N VAL A 469 8.32 -21.41 15.07
CA VAL A 469 9.39 -22.09 14.33
C VAL A 469 9.54 -21.43 12.96
N GLN A 470 10.75 -21.05 12.58
CA GLN A 470 11.07 -20.52 11.28
C GLN A 470 12.05 -21.42 10.56
N VAL A 471 11.68 -21.96 9.41
CA VAL A 471 12.52 -22.80 8.58
C VAL A 471 13.04 -21.97 7.40
N ILE A 472 14.35 -21.90 7.25
CA ILE A 472 15.02 -21.11 6.20
C ILE A 472 15.09 -21.94 4.93
N VAL A 473 14.20 -21.65 3.98
CA VAL A 473 14.02 -22.39 2.72
C VAL A 473 14.69 -21.68 1.53
N GLY A 474 14.81 -20.36 1.59
CA GLY A 474 15.29 -19.53 0.48
C GLY A 474 14.17 -19.02 -0.43
N THR A 475 14.53 -18.55 -1.63
CA THR A 475 13.59 -17.87 -2.56
C THR A 475 12.45 -18.74 -3.07
N LYS A 476 12.56 -20.06 -2.95
CA LYS A 476 11.52 -21.05 -3.33
C LYS A 476 10.53 -21.35 -2.19
N VAL A 477 10.56 -20.61 -1.11
CA VAL A 477 9.74 -20.83 0.09
C VAL A 477 8.23 -20.89 -0.18
N GLN A 478 7.72 -20.12 -1.13
CA GLN A 478 6.30 -20.15 -1.47
C GLN A 478 5.85 -21.55 -1.91
N PHE A 479 6.62 -22.21 -2.77
CA PHE A 479 6.29 -23.56 -3.25
C PHE A 479 6.31 -24.59 -2.13
N VAL A 480 7.28 -24.46 -1.19
CA VAL A 480 7.34 -25.32 -0.01
C VAL A 480 6.19 -25.04 0.95
N ALA A 481 5.81 -23.78 1.15
CA ALA A 481 4.68 -23.40 2.00
C ALA A 481 3.35 -23.94 1.44
N ASP A 482 3.14 -23.83 0.13
CA ASP A 482 1.94 -24.37 -0.53
C ASP A 482 1.86 -25.90 -0.42
N ALA A 483 2.99 -26.62 -0.59
CA ALA A 483 3.07 -28.06 -0.39
C ALA A 483 2.84 -28.43 1.08
N PHE A 484 3.42 -27.68 2.01
CA PHE A 484 3.27 -27.91 3.45
C PHE A 484 1.82 -27.70 3.91
N SER A 485 1.15 -26.67 3.40
CA SER A 485 -0.27 -26.40 3.69
C SER A 485 -1.16 -27.56 3.23
N LYS A 486 -0.91 -28.08 2.01
CA LYS A 486 -1.65 -29.25 1.49
C LYS A 486 -1.47 -30.51 2.36
N LEU A 487 -0.29 -30.70 2.94
CA LEU A 487 -0.04 -31.86 3.83
C LEU A 487 -0.72 -31.68 5.20
N CYS A 488 -1.04 -30.43 5.58
CA CYS A 488 -1.74 -30.11 6.83
C CYS A 488 -3.25 -30.05 6.69
N GLU A 489 -3.79 -30.01 5.49
CA GLU A 489 -5.23 -30.16 5.19
C GLU A 489 -5.67 -31.62 5.38
#